data_3379124050527a2f19e64f76d3685baa
#
_entry.id   3379124050527a2f19e64f76d3685baa
#
_cell.length_a   1.000
_cell.length_b   1.000
_cell.length_c   1.000
_cell.angle_alpha   90.00
_cell.angle_beta   90.00
_cell.angle_gamma   90.00
#
_symmetry.space_group_name_H-M   'P 1'
#
loop_
_entity.id
_entity.type
_entity.pdbx_description
1 polymer ?
#
loop_
_entity_poly.entity_id
_entity_poly.type
_entity_poly.pdbx_seq_one_letter_code
_entity_poly.pdbx_strand_id
1 'polypeptide(L)'
;MKKCTLCVDRIYNENLPEVDRVPACVRTCPAGARHFGDLGDPDSDVSQLVAERGGVDLMPEQGTKPVNKYLPPRPKDALPEFDVLAPFLVPVIDEPKGFLGWLDKALEKL
;
A
#
# COMPACT_ATOMS: atom_id res chain seq x y z
N MET A 1 -26.00 -12.76 -8.73
CA MET A 1 -24.80 -12.43 -7.94
C MET A 1 -23.89 -11.58 -8.80
N LYS A 2 -23.47 -10.40 -8.33
CA LYS A 2 -22.47 -9.56 -9.05
C LYS A 2 -21.07 -9.95 -8.57
N LYS A 3 -20.13 -10.07 -9.51
CA LYS A 3 -18.72 -10.35 -9.23
C LYS A 3 -17.88 -9.11 -9.52
N CYS A 4 -16.61 -9.12 -9.12
CA CYS A 4 -15.66 -8.08 -9.44
C CYS A 4 -15.50 -7.95 -10.97
N THR A 5 -15.63 -6.74 -11.50
CA THR A 5 -15.45 -6.38 -12.91
C THR A 5 -14.07 -5.80 -13.20
N LEU A 6 -13.13 -5.82 -12.22
CA LEU A 6 -11.84 -5.13 -12.28
C LEU A 6 -11.96 -3.62 -12.55
N CYS A 7 -13.09 -3.01 -12.16
CA CYS A 7 -13.39 -1.59 -12.40
C CYS A 7 -13.27 -1.21 -13.89
N VAL A 8 -13.85 -2.02 -14.78
CA VAL A 8 -13.82 -1.82 -16.24
C VAL A 8 -14.21 -0.39 -16.62
N ASP A 9 -15.24 0.17 -15.97
CA ASP A 9 -15.70 1.55 -16.21
C ASP A 9 -14.64 2.61 -15.88
N ARG A 10 -13.66 2.28 -15.04
CA ARG A 10 -12.57 3.17 -14.66
C ARG A 10 -11.34 2.98 -15.54
N ILE A 11 -10.98 1.74 -15.83
CA ILE A 11 -9.78 1.39 -16.60
C ILE A 11 -9.87 1.94 -18.02
N TYR A 12 -11.05 1.85 -18.64
CA TYR A 12 -11.29 2.30 -20.01
C TYR A 12 -11.86 3.72 -20.10
N ASN A 13 -11.87 4.48 -19.00
CA ASN A 13 -12.37 5.83 -19.00
C ASN A 13 -11.34 6.82 -19.55
N GLU A 14 -11.50 7.22 -20.79
CA GLU A 14 -10.61 8.19 -21.45
C GLU A 14 -10.62 9.58 -20.85
N ASN A 15 -11.66 9.91 -20.06
CA ASN A 15 -11.75 11.20 -19.35
C ASN A 15 -10.89 11.23 -18.08
N LEU A 16 -10.34 10.09 -17.64
CA LEU A 16 -9.42 10.04 -16.53
C LEU A 16 -7.98 10.10 -17.01
N PRO A 17 -7.07 10.75 -16.26
CA PRO A 17 -5.64 10.65 -16.50
C PRO A 17 -5.21 9.16 -16.48
N GLU A 18 -4.23 8.80 -17.30
CA GLU A 18 -3.76 7.43 -17.42
C GLU A 18 -3.34 6.83 -16.06
N VAL A 19 -2.66 7.61 -15.24
CA VAL A 19 -2.26 7.22 -13.86
C VAL A 19 -3.45 6.86 -12.96
N ASP A 20 -4.65 7.33 -13.28
CA ASP A 20 -5.88 7.08 -12.52
C ASP A 20 -6.72 5.93 -13.10
N ARG A 21 -6.34 5.39 -14.27
CA ARG A 21 -7.01 4.28 -14.95
C ARG A 21 -6.65 2.92 -14.33
N VAL A 22 -6.64 2.84 -13.03
CA VAL A 22 -6.38 1.63 -12.25
C VAL A 22 -7.57 1.27 -11.39
N PRO A 23 -7.75 -0.01 -11.02
CA PRO A 23 -8.83 -0.41 -10.13
C PRO A 23 -8.81 0.35 -8.81
N ALA A 24 -9.99 0.70 -8.28
CA ALA A 24 -10.12 1.44 -7.05
C ALA A 24 -9.41 0.76 -5.86
N CYS A 25 -9.46 -0.58 -5.80
CA CYS A 25 -8.81 -1.35 -4.74
C CYS A 25 -7.27 -1.30 -4.79
N VAL A 26 -6.69 -1.07 -5.96
CA VAL A 26 -5.24 -0.83 -6.10
C VAL A 26 -4.89 0.54 -5.57
N ARG A 27 -5.62 1.55 -6.02
CA ARG A 27 -5.39 2.95 -5.63
C ARG A 27 -5.56 3.20 -4.13
N THR A 28 -6.54 2.54 -3.50
CA THR A 28 -6.85 2.76 -2.08
C THR A 28 -6.09 1.84 -1.13
N CYS A 29 -5.22 0.97 -1.63
CA CYS A 29 -4.44 0.07 -0.78
C CYS A 29 -3.25 0.82 -0.15
N PRO A 30 -3.27 1.14 1.15
CA PRO A 30 -2.19 1.90 1.79
C PRO A 30 -0.88 1.12 1.88
N ALA A 31 -0.96 -0.21 1.90
CA ALA A 31 0.21 -1.10 1.94
C ALA A 31 0.84 -1.35 0.57
N GLY A 32 0.26 -0.81 -0.53
CA GLY A 32 0.75 -1.12 -1.88
C GLY A 32 0.75 -2.62 -2.22
N ALA A 33 -0.11 -3.41 -1.57
CA ALA A 33 -0.12 -4.87 -1.69
C ALA A 33 -0.96 -5.38 -2.89
N ARG A 34 -1.53 -4.46 -3.68
CA ARG A 34 -2.34 -4.79 -4.86
C ARG A 34 -1.70 -4.19 -6.09
N HIS A 35 -1.42 -5.04 -7.03
CA HIS A 35 -0.85 -4.68 -8.32
C HIS A 35 -1.88 -4.95 -9.42
N PHE A 36 -1.83 -4.19 -10.50
CA PHE A 36 -2.72 -4.32 -11.62
C PHE A 36 -1.94 -4.12 -12.92
N GLY A 37 -2.19 -4.95 -13.90
CA GLY A 37 -1.56 -4.89 -15.22
C GLY A 37 -1.96 -6.10 -16.06
N ASP A 38 -1.37 -6.21 -17.25
CA ASP A 38 -1.58 -7.32 -18.17
C ASP A 38 -0.56 -8.43 -17.91
N LEU A 39 -1.05 -9.60 -17.49
CA LEU A 39 -0.22 -10.80 -17.35
C LEU A 39 0.14 -11.45 -18.69
N GLY A 40 -0.52 -11.05 -19.76
CA GLY A 40 -0.20 -11.50 -21.14
C GLY A 40 0.99 -10.76 -21.75
N ASP A 41 1.31 -9.59 -21.22
CA ASP A 41 2.46 -8.78 -21.62
C ASP A 41 3.66 -9.10 -20.71
N PRO A 42 4.74 -9.72 -21.25
CA PRO A 42 5.92 -10.06 -20.46
C PRO A 42 6.67 -8.84 -19.92
N ASP A 43 6.54 -7.69 -20.56
CA ASP A 43 7.20 -6.45 -20.16
C ASP A 43 6.41 -5.67 -19.09
N SER A 44 5.19 -6.10 -18.79
CA SER A 44 4.38 -5.47 -17.74
C SER A 44 4.97 -5.69 -16.34
N ASP A 45 4.85 -4.68 -15.47
CA ASP A 45 5.31 -4.73 -14.07
C ASP A 45 4.75 -5.96 -13.32
N VAL A 46 3.48 -6.32 -13.59
CA VAL A 46 2.84 -7.45 -12.90
C VAL A 46 3.39 -8.79 -13.37
N SER A 47 3.72 -8.93 -14.66
CA SER A 47 4.32 -10.15 -15.20
C SER A 47 5.72 -10.37 -14.64
N GLN A 48 6.52 -9.30 -14.59
CA GLN A 48 7.86 -9.33 -13.99
C GLN A 48 7.78 -9.66 -12.50
N LEU A 49 6.87 -9.02 -11.77
CA LEU A 49 6.67 -9.27 -10.34
C LEU A 49 6.23 -10.70 -10.03
N VAL A 50 5.36 -11.27 -10.87
CA VAL A 50 4.92 -12.68 -10.75
C VAL A 50 6.07 -13.64 -11.06
N ALA A 51 6.88 -13.34 -12.06
CA ALA A 51 8.06 -14.15 -12.42
C ALA A 51 9.14 -14.10 -11.34
N GLU A 52 9.40 -12.92 -10.79
CA GLU A 52 10.42 -12.72 -9.75
C GLU A 52 10.03 -13.39 -8.41
N ARG A 53 8.77 -13.25 -8.00
CA ARG A 53 8.31 -13.68 -6.68
C ARG A 53 7.54 -14.99 -6.65
N GLY A 54 7.31 -15.62 -7.80
CA GLY A 54 6.62 -16.89 -7.89
C GLY A 54 5.13 -16.79 -7.53
N GLY A 55 4.35 -16.06 -8.36
CA GLY A 55 2.92 -15.91 -8.15
C GLY A 55 2.17 -17.23 -8.25
N VAL A 56 1.27 -17.51 -7.30
CA VAL A 56 0.49 -18.74 -7.21
C VAL A 56 -1.01 -18.49 -7.36
N ASP A 57 -1.72 -19.49 -7.83
CA ASP A 57 -3.17 -19.49 -7.88
C ASP A 57 -3.75 -19.80 -6.50
N LEU A 58 -4.88 -19.19 -6.17
CA LEU A 58 -5.63 -19.58 -5.00
C LEU A 58 -6.31 -20.94 -5.26
N MET A 59 -6.03 -21.93 -4.40
CA MET A 59 -6.61 -23.28 -4.48
C MET A 59 -6.43 -23.93 -5.86
N PRO A 60 -5.20 -24.13 -6.32
CA PRO A 60 -4.90 -24.66 -7.66
C PRO A 60 -5.51 -26.06 -7.90
N GLU A 61 -5.71 -26.81 -6.82
CA GLU A 61 -6.36 -28.14 -6.82
C GLU A 61 -7.81 -28.08 -7.33
N GLN A 62 -8.46 -26.94 -7.25
CA GLN A 62 -9.84 -26.75 -7.76
C GLN A 62 -9.89 -26.52 -9.27
N GLY A 63 -8.77 -26.32 -9.94
CA GLY A 63 -8.68 -26.12 -11.39
C GLY A 63 -9.41 -24.88 -11.91
N THR A 64 -9.70 -23.89 -11.07
CA THR A 64 -10.49 -22.71 -11.44
C THR A 64 -9.74 -21.71 -12.30
N LYS A 65 -8.42 -21.81 -12.39
CA LYS A 65 -7.52 -20.92 -13.16
C LYS A 65 -7.87 -19.44 -12.95
N PRO A 66 -7.77 -18.92 -11.72
CA PRO A 66 -8.15 -17.54 -11.42
C PRO A 66 -7.22 -16.53 -12.13
N VAL A 67 -7.80 -15.41 -12.53
CA VAL A 67 -7.04 -14.28 -13.12
C VAL A 67 -6.08 -13.68 -12.09
N ASN A 68 -6.50 -13.62 -10.82
CA ASN A 68 -5.68 -13.08 -9.75
C ASN A 68 -4.59 -14.06 -9.33
N LYS A 69 -3.35 -13.58 -9.23
CA LYS A 69 -2.22 -14.32 -8.68
C LYS A 69 -1.89 -13.80 -7.29
N TYR A 70 -1.48 -14.70 -6.42
CA TYR A 70 -1.07 -14.37 -5.06
C TYR A 70 0.44 -14.50 -4.96
N LEU A 71 1.07 -13.44 -4.51
CA LEU A 71 2.51 -13.43 -4.28
C LEU A 71 2.79 -13.97 -2.86
N PRO A 72 3.81 -14.80 -2.68
CA PRO A 72 4.22 -15.23 -1.36
C PRO A 72 4.64 -14.02 -0.50
N PRO A 73 4.55 -14.12 0.84
CA PRO A 73 5.01 -13.05 1.71
C PRO A 73 6.50 -12.77 1.46
N ARG A 74 6.89 -11.51 1.60
CA ARG A 74 8.31 -11.15 1.53
C ARG A 74 9.06 -11.79 2.69
N PRO A 75 10.28 -12.29 2.48
CA PRO A 75 11.14 -12.71 3.58
C PRO A 75 11.29 -11.59 4.60
N LYS A 76 11.30 -11.93 5.88
CA LYS A 76 11.42 -10.93 6.95
C LYS A 76 12.69 -10.10 6.83
N ASP A 77 13.76 -10.74 6.35
CA ASP A 77 15.08 -10.10 6.16
C ASP A 77 15.11 -9.09 5.01
N ALA A 78 14.14 -9.16 4.09
CA ALA A 78 14.00 -8.23 2.98
C ALA A 78 13.14 -6.99 3.33
N LEU A 79 12.53 -6.98 4.51
CA LEU A 79 11.79 -5.82 4.99
C LEU A 79 12.79 -4.84 5.61
N PRO A 80 12.71 -3.53 5.27
CA PRO A 80 13.47 -2.53 6.00
C PRO A 80 13.08 -2.63 7.48
N GLU A 81 14.08 -2.50 8.36
CA GLU A 81 13.81 -2.42 9.79
C GLU A 81 12.85 -1.26 10.04
N PHE A 82 11.60 -1.61 10.34
CA PHE A 82 10.55 -0.64 10.57
C PHE A 82 10.50 -0.35 12.06
N ASP A 83 10.98 0.81 12.44
CA ASP A 83 10.78 1.31 13.80
C ASP A 83 9.30 1.65 13.99
N VAL A 84 8.59 0.73 14.65
CA VAL A 84 7.15 0.86 14.94
C VAL A 84 6.86 2.11 15.79
N LEU A 85 7.85 2.58 16.55
CA LEU A 85 7.68 3.71 17.46
C LEU A 85 8.02 5.06 16.81
N ALA A 86 8.81 5.05 15.71
CA ALA A 86 9.22 6.29 15.05
C ALA A 86 8.05 7.23 14.70
N PRO A 87 6.91 6.75 14.14
CA PRO A 87 5.78 7.64 13.86
C PRO A 87 5.04 8.11 15.12
N PHE A 88 5.25 7.46 16.27
CA PHE A 88 4.65 7.85 17.56
C PHE A 88 5.61 8.63 18.46
N LEU A 89 6.87 8.76 18.07
CA LEU A 89 7.78 9.70 18.69
C LEU A 89 7.33 11.11 18.29
N VAL A 90 6.39 11.63 19.04
CA VAL A 90 6.03 13.04 18.95
C VAL A 90 7.33 13.81 19.18
N PRO A 91 7.77 14.68 18.24
CA PRO A 91 8.94 15.49 18.50
C PRO A 91 8.73 16.18 19.83
N VAL A 92 9.70 16.02 20.74
CA VAL A 92 9.68 16.72 22.03
C VAL A 92 9.45 18.18 21.66
N ILE A 93 8.27 18.68 21.97
CA ILE A 93 7.93 20.07 21.73
C ILE A 93 8.93 20.83 22.57
N ASP A 94 9.84 21.56 21.93
CA ASP A 94 10.75 22.48 22.62
C ASP A 94 9.95 23.25 23.67
N GLU A 95 10.55 23.45 24.86
CA GLU A 95 9.91 24.17 25.95
C GLU A 95 9.15 25.38 25.40
N PRO A 96 7.91 25.60 25.85
CA PRO A 96 7.09 26.67 25.31
C PRO A 96 7.81 27.99 25.47
N LYS A 97 8.13 28.64 24.35
CA LYS A 97 8.80 29.94 24.31
C LYS A 97 7.78 31.05 24.52
N GLY A 98 8.13 32.09 25.23
CA GLY A 98 7.25 33.25 25.44
C GLY A 98 6.45 33.18 26.74
N PHE A 99 5.26 33.78 26.73
CA PHE A 99 4.40 33.92 27.92
C PHE A 99 4.06 32.58 28.59
N LEU A 100 3.81 31.53 27.81
CA LEU A 100 3.51 30.18 28.33
C LEU A 100 4.71 29.56 29.05
N GLY A 101 5.93 29.73 28.55
CA GLY A 101 7.14 29.26 29.23
C GLY A 101 7.45 30.03 30.52
N TRP A 102 7.10 31.31 30.58
CA TRP A 102 7.21 32.10 31.81
C TRP A 102 6.17 31.62 32.84
N LEU A 103 4.95 31.33 32.42
CA LEU A 103 3.87 30.85 33.28
C LEU A 103 4.21 29.50 33.92
N ASP A 104 4.78 28.59 33.13
CA ASP A 104 5.21 27.26 33.60
C ASP A 104 6.27 27.36 34.69
N LYS A 105 7.30 28.18 34.45
CA LYS A 105 8.34 28.48 35.47
C LYS A 105 7.82 29.20 36.72
N ALA A 106 6.74 29.96 36.58
CA ALA A 106 6.12 30.65 37.73
C ALA A 106 5.31 29.65 38.59
N LEU A 107 4.68 28.66 37.97
CA LEU A 107 3.92 27.62 38.66
C LEU A 107 4.80 26.57 39.34
N GLU A 108 5.99 26.28 38.81
CA GLU A 108 6.95 25.38 39.46
C GLU A 108 7.51 25.92 40.82
N LYS A 109 7.35 27.20 41.09
CA LYS A 109 7.86 27.86 42.32
C LYS A 109 6.82 28.00 43.41
N LEU A 110 5.59 27.51 43.18
CA LEU A 110 4.50 27.48 44.16
C LEU A 110 4.37 26.13 44.83
#